data_48801073423b47addb0607f57452fcfa
#
_entry.id   48801073423b47addb0607f57452fcfa
#
_cell.length_a   1.000
_cell.length_b   1.000
_cell.length_c   1.000
_cell.angle_alpha   90.00
_cell.angle_beta   90.00
_cell.angle_gamma   90.00
#
_symmetry.space_group_name_H-M   'P 1'
#
loop_
_entity.id
_entity.type
_entity.pdbx_description
1 polymer ?
#
loop_
_entity_poly.entity_id
_entity_poly.type
_entity_poly.pdbx_seq_one_letter_code
_entity_poly.pdbx_strand_id
1 'polypeptide(L)'
;SGAVLGLFASHSTVQAVASTEAGNKVLGPTDRASNVTVNVTGDTAQIHYARSKAQVPYTISHAVWSDENGQDDLKWYTTPQTSSTAIDLRQHAGYGTFHVHTYININGKMIGLNGTTFTVNKPASKTSVITSGQTGRINFTRNKDQRNSKIVHAVWSDENGGDDLNWYEAGQESTEFNFSKHKGYGKYFVDTYENKNGKMIYQSGTTFHLEKPNPTIQTSFPEPGIMEILIK
;
A
#
# COMPACT_ATOMS: atom_id res chain seq x y z
N SER A 1 16.85 21.46 11.15
CA SER A 1 15.66 20.66 11.54
C SER A 1 16.00 19.24 11.94
N GLY A 2 17.13 18.68 11.49
CA GLY A 2 17.52 17.29 11.85
C GLY A 2 18.07 17.11 13.27
N ALA A 3 18.54 18.18 13.92
CA ALA A 3 19.20 18.08 15.22
C ALA A 3 18.24 17.82 16.39
N VAL A 4 16.95 18.08 16.22
CA VAL A 4 15.94 17.91 17.29
C VAL A 4 15.54 16.43 17.46
N LEU A 5 15.74 15.63 16.44
CA LEU A 5 15.28 14.23 16.41
C LEU A 5 16.24 13.23 17.06
N GLY A 6 17.50 13.61 17.21
CA GLY A 6 18.51 12.74 17.83
C GLY A 6 18.43 12.62 19.36
N LEU A 7 17.55 13.36 20.01
CA LEU A 7 17.47 13.45 21.47
C LEU A 7 16.61 12.35 22.13
N PHE A 8 16.00 11.48 21.36
CA PHE A 8 15.06 10.50 21.88
C PHE A 8 15.37 9.08 21.48
N ALA A 9 16.45 8.53 21.96
CA ALA A 9 16.85 7.15 21.65
C ALA A 9 16.37 6.21 22.74
N SER A 10 15.40 6.11 23.37
CA SER A 10 14.96 5.07 24.32
C SER A 10 14.01 5.58 25.39
N HIS A 11 12.73 5.60 25.11
CA HIS A 11 11.79 6.21 26.05
C HIS A 11 10.74 5.30 26.64
N SER A 12 10.60 4.08 26.15
CA SER A 12 9.51 3.21 26.57
C SER A 12 9.69 2.60 27.96
N THR A 13 10.91 2.54 28.49
CA THR A 13 11.19 1.91 29.78
C THR A 13 11.07 2.86 30.98
N VAL A 14 11.14 4.17 30.76
CA VAL A 14 11.08 5.16 31.83
C VAL A 14 9.66 5.37 32.37
N GLN A 15 8.65 5.08 31.57
CA GLN A 15 7.26 5.35 31.93
C GLN A 15 6.69 4.42 33.00
N ALA A 16 7.12 3.17 33.04
CA ALA A 16 6.60 2.20 34.00
C ALA A 16 7.03 2.51 35.44
N VAL A 17 8.22 3.13 35.61
CA VAL A 17 8.72 3.50 36.93
C VAL A 17 8.05 4.77 37.41
N ALA A 18 7.83 5.76 36.56
CA ALA A 18 7.18 7.00 36.91
C ALA A 18 5.73 6.83 37.39
N SER A 19 5.01 5.84 36.82
CA SER A 19 3.61 5.60 37.17
C SER A 19 3.43 4.99 38.58
N THR A 20 4.41 4.25 39.10
CA THR A 20 4.30 3.64 40.43
C THR A 20 4.56 4.60 41.55
N GLU A 21 5.34 5.66 41.35
CA GLU A 21 5.63 6.66 42.35
C GLU A 21 4.69 7.87 42.28
N ALA A 22 3.87 7.96 41.24
CA ALA A 22 3.07 9.15 40.98
C ALA A 22 1.77 9.25 41.78
N GLY A 23 1.46 8.33 42.70
CA GLY A 23 0.18 8.32 43.46
C GLY A 23 -0.13 9.61 44.19
N ASN A 24 0.87 10.43 44.59
CA ASN A 24 0.69 11.67 45.30
C ASN A 24 1.43 12.87 44.66
N LYS A 25 2.02 12.70 43.49
CA LYS A 25 2.80 13.76 42.83
C LYS A 25 1.95 14.46 41.76
N VAL A 26 1.95 15.79 41.82
CA VAL A 26 1.37 16.62 40.78
C VAL A 26 2.36 16.65 39.59
N LEU A 27 1.93 16.16 38.43
CA LEU A 27 2.75 16.14 37.24
C LEU A 27 2.79 17.52 36.59
N GLY A 28 3.99 17.96 36.23
CA GLY A 28 4.21 19.14 35.41
C GLY A 28 4.01 18.85 33.90
N PRO A 29 4.04 19.91 33.09
CA PRO A 29 3.78 19.75 31.64
C PRO A 29 4.86 18.97 30.89
N THR A 30 6.07 18.89 31.42
CA THR A 30 7.18 18.15 30.78
C THR A 30 7.37 16.75 31.35
N ASP A 31 6.54 16.32 32.27
CA ASP A 31 6.61 14.97 32.81
C ASP A 31 6.11 13.92 31.82
N ARG A 32 6.86 12.82 31.73
CA ARG A 32 6.62 11.74 30.72
C ARG A 32 5.70 10.65 31.26
N ALA A 33 4.53 11.05 31.77
CA ALA A 33 3.60 10.10 32.38
C ALA A 33 2.65 9.42 31.40
N SER A 34 2.51 9.95 30.18
CA SER A 34 1.57 9.45 29.19
C SER A 34 2.26 8.58 28.13
N ASN A 35 1.58 7.52 27.73
CA ASN A 35 2.01 6.67 26.63
C ASN A 35 1.42 7.17 25.32
N VAL A 36 2.21 7.01 24.25
CA VAL A 36 1.76 7.15 22.88
C VAL A 36 1.52 5.77 22.33
N THR A 37 0.30 5.53 21.82
CA THR A 37 -0.03 4.30 21.12
C THR A 37 -0.45 4.62 19.70
N VAL A 38 -0.21 3.69 18.77
CA VAL A 38 -0.55 3.84 17.37
C VAL A 38 -1.31 2.62 16.89
N ASN A 39 -2.46 2.83 16.27
CA ASN A 39 -3.23 1.78 15.63
C ASN A 39 -3.25 2.01 14.12
N VAL A 40 -2.84 1.00 13.35
CA VAL A 40 -2.81 1.06 11.89
C VAL A 40 -3.98 0.28 11.33
N THR A 41 -4.76 0.93 10.47
CA THR A 41 -5.85 0.30 9.73
C THR A 41 -5.79 0.78 8.28
N GLY A 42 -5.45 -0.13 7.35
CA GLY A 42 -5.28 0.23 5.95
C GLY A 42 -4.20 1.29 5.77
N ASP A 43 -4.53 2.40 5.16
CA ASP A 43 -3.63 3.52 4.91
C ASP A 43 -3.70 4.60 6.00
N THR A 44 -4.31 4.30 7.13
CA THR A 44 -4.47 5.25 8.23
C THR A 44 -3.78 4.74 9.48
N ALA A 45 -3.00 5.60 10.14
CA ALA A 45 -2.48 5.37 11.47
C ALA A 45 -3.13 6.35 12.43
N GLN A 46 -3.66 5.85 13.56
CA GLN A 46 -4.22 6.67 14.63
C GLN A 46 -3.21 6.75 15.77
N ILE A 47 -2.74 7.95 16.07
CA ILE A 47 -1.90 8.21 17.23
C ILE A 47 -2.80 8.61 18.39
N HIS A 48 -2.69 7.90 19.49
CA HIS A 48 -3.40 8.20 20.73
C HIS A 48 -2.42 8.74 21.76
N TYR A 49 -2.74 9.90 22.29
CA TYR A 49 -1.95 10.56 23.35
C TYR A 49 -2.89 11.25 24.32
N ALA A 50 -2.88 10.80 25.58
CA ALA A 50 -3.69 11.40 26.63
C ALA A 50 -2.89 12.51 27.32
N ARG A 51 -3.37 13.75 27.21
CA ARG A 51 -2.76 14.90 27.89
C ARG A 51 -2.99 14.82 29.39
N SER A 52 -1.96 15.17 30.16
CA SER A 52 -2.17 15.48 31.57
C SER A 52 -2.86 16.83 31.73
N LYS A 53 -3.37 17.13 32.92
CA LYS A 53 -3.97 18.45 33.21
C LYS A 53 -2.99 19.59 32.96
N ALA A 54 -1.71 19.40 33.33
CA ALA A 54 -0.67 20.39 33.12
C ALA A 54 -0.36 20.64 31.65
N GLN A 55 -0.67 19.69 30.75
CA GLN A 55 -0.38 19.79 29.32
C GLN A 55 -1.53 20.41 28.52
N VAL A 56 -2.72 20.52 29.11
CA VAL A 56 -3.90 21.01 28.37
C VAL A 56 -3.68 22.35 27.67
N PRO A 57 -3.05 23.37 28.28
CA PRO A 57 -2.90 24.68 27.63
C PRO A 57 -1.83 24.73 26.53
N TYR A 58 -1.07 23.66 26.37
CA TYR A 58 0.08 23.65 25.44
C TYR A 58 -0.20 22.84 24.17
N THR A 59 0.55 23.16 23.13
CA THR A 59 0.50 22.40 21.86
C THR A 59 1.33 21.13 21.97
N ILE A 60 0.73 20.01 21.62
CA ILE A 60 1.40 18.72 21.50
C ILE A 60 1.54 18.40 20.00
N SER A 61 2.74 18.00 19.60
CA SER A 61 3.03 17.66 18.20
C SER A 61 3.79 16.35 18.11
N HIS A 62 3.56 15.63 17.01
CA HIS A 62 4.23 14.38 16.71
C HIS A 62 5.04 14.53 15.43
N ALA A 63 6.31 14.16 15.47
CA ALA A 63 7.14 13.98 14.27
C ALA A 63 7.06 12.51 13.87
N VAL A 64 6.69 12.24 12.62
CA VAL A 64 6.51 10.88 12.11
C VAL A 64 7.34 10.68 10.86
N TRP A 65 8.09 9.59 10.79
CA TRP A 65 8.88 9.22 9.62
C TRP A 65 9.10 7.71 9.56
N SER A 66 9.44 7.20 8.35
CA SER A 66 9.79 5.80 8.15
C SER A 66 11.31 5.60 8.17
N ASP A 67 11.75 4.40 8.56
CA ASP A 67 13.16 4.01 8.47
C ASP A 67 13.61 3.83 7.02
N GLU A 68 12.72 3.38 6.16
CA GLU A 68 13.04 3.03 4.78
C GLU A 68 13.64 4.20 3.99
N ASN A 69 13.21 5.42 4.28
CA ASN A 69 13.67 6.62 3.58
C ASN A 69 14.54 7.55 4.45
N GLY A 70 15.05 7.09 5.57
CA GLY A 70 15.99 7.85 6.39
C GLY A 70 15.51 9.23 6.81
N GLN A 71 14.25 9.38 7.17
CA GLN A 71 13.60 10.62 7.55
C GLN A 71 13.22 11.56 6.39
N ASP A 72 13.39 11.15 5.15
CA ASP A 72 12.99 11.98 4.00
C ASP A 72 11.48 12.23 3.96
N ASP A 73 10.69 11.35 4.56
CA ASP A 73 9.25 11.45 4.64
C ASP A 73 8.74 12.04 5.96
N LEU A 74 9.63 12.68 6.74
CA LEU A 74 9.25 13.25 8.03
C LEU A 74 8.18 14.32 7.89
N LYS A 75 7.11 14.17 8.65
CA LYS A 75 6.03 15.15 8.77
C LYS A 75 5.67 15.40 10.22
N TRP A 76 5.21 16.61 10.50
CA TRP A 76 4.74 17.02 11.80
C TRP A 76 3.21 17.04 11.84
N TYR A 77 2.68 16.52 12.93
CA TYR A 77 1.24 16.47 13.18
C TYR A 77 0.95 17.07 14.54
N THR A 78 -0.01 17.99 14.60
CA THR A 78 -0.45 18.59 15.85
C THR A 78 -1.63 17.80 16.40
N THR A 79 -1.51 17.34 17.64
CA THR A 79 -2.61 16.68 18.32
C THR A 79 -3.66 17.71 18.72
N PRO A 80 -4.92 17.53 18.30
CA PRO A 80 -6.01 18.38 18.80
C PRO A 80 -6.22 18.16 20.30
N GLN A 81 -7.12 18.93 20.91
CA GLN A 81 -7.45 18.77 22.33
C GLN A 81 -8.05 17.39 22.64
N THR A 82 -8.61 16.72 21.65
CA THR A 82 -8.91 15.28 21.72
C THR A 82 -7.62 14.48 21.76
N SER A 83 -7.66 13.27 22.26
CA SER A 83 -6.48 12.44 22.47
C SER A 83 -6.01 11.68 21.23
N SER A 84 -6.55 11.97 20.04
CA SER A 84 -6.33 11.16 18.85
C SER A 84 -5.99 12.01 17.64
N THR A 85 -4.98 11.57 16.87
CA THR A 85 -4.55 12.21 15.62
C THR A 85 -4.48 11.16 14.52
N ALA A 86 -5.20 11.38 13.41
CA ALA A 86 -5.16 10.51 12.26
C ALA A 86 -4.03 10.92 11.31
N ILE A 87 -3.28 9.93 10.83
CA ILE A 87 -2.23 10.10 9.84
C ILE A 87 -2.63 9.35 8.57
N ASP A 88 -2.62 10.05 7.45
CA ASP A 88 -2.73 9.43 6.15
C ASP A 88 -1.34 8.90 5.73
N LEU A 89 -1.16 7.58 5.79
CA LEU A 89 0.12 6.93 5.47
C LEU A 89 0.51 7.10 4.00
N ARG A 90 -0.44 7.45 3.12
CA ARG A 90 -0.14 7.74 1.72
C ARG A 90 0.70 9.00 1.55
N GLN A 91 0.75 9.85 2.57
CA GLN A 91 1.61 11.04 2.58
C GLN A 91 3.05 10.73 3.01
N HIS A 92 3.31 9.50 3.42
CA HIS A 92 4.64 9.00 3.76
C HIS A 92 5.07 7.95 2.75
N ALA A 93 6.30 8.04 2.25
CA ALA A 93 6.88 6.99 1.44
C ALA A 93 7.42 5.88 2.36
N GLY A 94 7.37 4.63 1.87
CA GLY A 94 7.96 3.51 2.59
C GLY A 94 7.01 2.71 3.45
N TYR A 95 7.50 1.54 3.82
CA TYR A 95 6.84 0.55 4.66
C TYR A 95 7.80 0.12 5.77
N GLY A 96 7.36 -0.74 6.64
CA GLY A 96 8.16 -1.24 7.74
C GLY A 96 8.04 -0.38 8.98
N THR A 97 9.15 -0.12 9.65
CA THR A 97 9.17 0.62 10.91
C THR A 97 9.02 2.11 10.69
N PHE A 98 8.05 2.69 11.39
CA PHE A 98 7.84 4.12 11.50
C PHE A 98 8.12 4.58 12.92
N HIS A 99 8.61 5.80 13.05
CA HIS A 99 8.89 6.44 14.31
C HIS A 99 7.89 7.55 14.57
N VAL A 100 7.50 7.69 15.84
CA VAL A 100 6.69 8.80 16.34
C VAL A 100 7.41 9.41 17.54
N HIS A 101 7.86 10.64 17.41
CA HIS A 101 8.42 11.39 18.51
C HIS A 101 7.46 12.52 18.90
N THR A 102 7.03 12.50 20.14
CA THR A 102 6.03 13.42 20.66
C THR A 102 6.68 14.53 21.47
N TYR A 103 6.28 15.77 21.21
CA TYR A 103 6.81 16.97 21.80
C TYR A 103 5.71 17.86 22.37
N ILE A 104 6.05 18.59 23.42
CA ILE A 104 5.23 19.69 23.89
C ILE A 104 5.94 21.02 23.58
N ASN A 105 5.19 22.00 23.11
CA ASN A 105 5.70 23.34 22.85
C ASN A 105 5.36 24.24 24.04
N ILE A 106 6.38 24.69 24.75
CA ILE A 106 6.24 25.64 25.85
C ILE A 106 7.02 26.90 25.50
N ASN A 107 6.28 27.97 25.25
CA ASN A 107 6.85 29.28 24.90
C ASN A 107 7.83 29.21 23.72
N GLY A 108 7.47 28.45 22.69
CA GLY A 108 8.28 28.27 21.49
C GLY A 108 9.37 27.23 21.58
N LYS A 109 9.57 26.63 22.76
CA LYS A 109 10.56 25.58 22.98
C LYS A 109 9.90 24.20 22.85
N MET A 110 10.44 23.36 21.97
CA MET A 110 9.99 21.99 21.78
C MET A 110 10.67 21.07 22.77
N ILE A 111 9.91 20.46 23.65
CA ILE A 111 10.40 19.56 24.69
C ILE A 111 9.85 18.18 24.41
N GLY A 112 10.71 17.18 24.36
CA GLY A 112 10.31 15.81 24.10
C GLY A 112 9.61 15.14 25.25
N LEU A 113 8.53 14.45 24.95
CA LEU A 113 7.74 13.71 25.93
C LEU A 113 7.84 12.20 25.76
N ASN A 114 7.89 11.72 24.52
CA ASN A 114 7.83 10.30 24.23
C ASN A 114 8.44 9.99 22.86
N GLY A 115 8.92 8.77 22.70
CA GLY A 115 9.29 8.20 21.41
C GLY A 115 8.76 6.78 21.33
N THR A 116 8.08 6.45 20.26
CA THR A 116 7.57 5.10 20.00
C THR A 116 7.69 4.75 18.53
N THR A 117 7.47 3.49 18.22
CA THR A 117 7.48 2.98 16.85
C THR A 117 6.18 2.24 16.55
N PHE A 118 5.87 2.14 15.27
CA PHE A 118 4.82 1.26 14.78
C PHE A 118 5.24 0.67 13.44
N THR A 119 4.58 -0.38 13.01
CA THR A 119 4.93 -1.08 11.77
C THR A 119 3.81 -0.94 10.76
N VAL A 120 4.17 -0.58 9.53
CA VAL A 120 3.27 -0.58 8.39
C VAL A 120 3.70 -1.71 7.46
N ASN A 121 2.87 -2.74 7.33
CA ASN A 121 3.19 -3.90 6.51
C ASN A 121 2.93 -3.59 5.04
N LYS A 122 3.93 -3.92 4.20
CA LYS A 122 3.78 -3.81 2.75
C LYS A 122 2.78 -4.87 2.27
N PRO A 123 1.70 -4.49 1.56
CA PRO A 123 0.78 -5.47 1.00
C PRO A 123 1.49 -6.38 0.00
N ALA A 124 1.15 -7.67 0.00
CA ALA A 124 1.63 -8.58 -1.03
C ALA A 124 1.06 -8.17 -2.39
N SER A 125 1.91 -8.15 -3.41
CA SER A 125 1.47 -7.90 -4.78
C SER A 125 0.61 -9.05 -5.29
N LYS A 126 -0.44 -8.73 -6.03
CA LYS A 126 -1.34 -9.73 -6.61
C LYS A 126 -1.79 -9.32 -8.01
N THR A 127 -1.65 -10.24 -8.94
CA THR A 127 -2.17 -10.12 -10.30
C THR A 127 -3.28 -11.13 -10.49
N SER A 128 -4.42 -10.69 -11.04
CA SER A 128 -5.51 -11.58 -11.40
C SER A 128 -6.08 -11.19 -12.76
N VAL A 129 -6.76 -12.13 -13.42
CA VAL A 129 -7.34 -11.91 -14.74
C VAL A 129 -8.78 -12.40 -14.75
N ILE A 130 -9.65 -11.59 -15.33
CA ILE A 130 -11.03 -11.96 -15.62
C ILE A 130 -11.18 -11.94 -17.14
N THR A 131 -11.72 -13.01 -17.71
CA THR A 131 -11.95 -13.12 -19.15
C THR A 131 -13.43 -12.98 -19.48
N SER A 132 -13.73 -12.31 -20.58
CA SER A 132 -15.09 -12.15 -21.07
C SER A 132 -15.06 -12.02 -22.60
N GLY A 133 -15.59 -13.05 -23.30
CA GLY A 133 -15.58 -13.06 -24.76
C GLY A 133 -14.17 -12.95 -25.33
N GLN A 134 -13.92 -11.91 -26.11
CA GLN A 134 -12.63 -11.64 -26.76
C GLN A 134 -11.67 -10.82 -25.91
N THR A 135 -12.03 -10.46 -24.69
CA THR A 135 -11.23 -9.57 -23.84
C THR A 135 -10.80 -10.24 -22.55
N GLY A 136 -9.64 -9.85 -22.08
CA GLY A 136 -9.14 -10.12 -20.74
C GLY A 136 -8.96 -8.82 -19.98
N ARG A 137 -9.23 -8.86 -18.69
CA ARG A 137 -8.99 -7.73 -17.79
C ARG A 137 -8.03 -8.15 -16.70
N ILE A 138 -6.90 -7.46 -16.67
CA ILE A 138 -5.86 -7.67 -15.64
C ILE A 138 -6.12 -6.73 -14.50
N ASN A 139 -6.23 -7.27 -13.29
CA ASN A 139 -6.36 -6.51 -12.06
C ASN A 139 -5.05 -6.60 -11.29
N PHE A 140 -4.50 -5.44 -10.96
CA PHE A 140 -3.30 -5.30 -10.15
C PHE A 140 -3.50 -4.09 -9.24
N THR A 141 -3.41 -4.31 -7.92
CA THR A 141 -3.57 -3.23 -6.96
C THR A 141 -2.21 -2.62 -6.65
N ARG A 142 -2.05 -1.34 -6.99
CA ARG A 142 -0.86 -0.57 -6.65
C ARG A 142 -0.82 -0.31 -5.15
N ASN A 143 0.33 -0.46 -4.53
CA ASN A 143 0.52 0.01 -3.16
C ASN A 143 0.72 1.53 -3.15
N LYS A 144 0.78 2.14 -1.97
CA LYS A 144 0.88 3.61 -1.84
C LYS A 144 2.13 4.20 -2.50
N ASP A 145 3.22 3.42 -2.60
CA ASP A 145 4.48 3.88 -3.22
C ASP A 145 4.47 3.70 -4.75
N GLN A 146 3.50 2.96 -5.28
CA GLN A 146 3.38 2.68 -6.71
C GLN A 146 2.33 3.54 -7.41
N ARG A 147 1.74 4.51 -6.74
CA ARG A 147 0.65 5.32 -7.29
C ARG A 147 0.99 5.93 -8.65
N ASN A 148 2.21 6.42 -8.80
CA ASN A 148 2.70 7.05 -10.02
C ASN A 148 3.76 6.21 -10.75
N SER A 149 3.94 4.96 -10.35
CA SER A 149 4.91 4.07 -10.98
C SER A 149 4.41 3.58 -12.33
N LYS A 150 5.34 3.33 -13.23
CA LYS A 150 5.04 2.64 -14.49
C LYS A 150 4.95 1.14 -14.21
N ILE A 151 3.76 0.61 -14.31
CA ILE A 151 3.47 -0.83 -14.18
C ILE A 151 3.18 -1.38 -15.56
N VAL A 152 3.73 -2.53 -15.89
CA VAL A 152 3.52 -3.20 -17.17
C VAL A 152 3.20 -4.67 -16.96
N HIS A 153 2.39 -5.22 -17.85
CA HIS A 153 2.03 -6.63 -17.85
C HIS A 153 2.54 -7.28 -19.12
N ALA A 154 3.24 -8.40 -18.97
CA ALA A 154 3.60 -9.28 -20.06
C ALA A 154 2.54 -10.38 -20.14
N VAL A 155 1.95 -10.58 -21.32
CA VAL A 155 0.91 -11.59 -21.56
C VAL A 155 1.33 -12.46 -22.73
N TRP A 156 1.30 -13.79 -22.54
CA TRP A 156 1.61 -14.72 -23.62
C TRP A 156 0.89 -16.05 -23.40
N SER A 157 0.73 -16.81 -24.49
CA SER A 157 0.19 -18.17 -24.43
C SER A 157 1.32 -19.20 -24.37
N ASP A 158 1.04 -20.33 -23.71
CA ASP A 158 1.96 -21.45 -23.65
C ASP A 158 2.06 -22.20 -25.01
N GLU A 159 0.99 -22.16 -25.79
CA GLU A 159 0.86 -22.93 -27.02
C GLU A 159 1.96 -22.64 -28.04
N ASN A 160 2.42 -21.38 -28.11
CA ASN A 160 3.42 -20.94 -29.08
C ASN A 160 4.78 -20.56 -28.45
N GLY A 161 5.04 -21.03 -27.23
CA GLY A 161 6.32 -20.78 -26.58
C GLY A 161 6.67 -19.32 -26.38
N GLY A 162 5.68 -18.47 -26.21
CA GLY A 162 5.90 -17.05 -25.99
C GLY A 162 5.95 -16.21 -27.27
N ASP A 163 5.73 -16.79 -28.45
CA ASP A 163 5.74 -16.06 -29.74
C ASP A 163 4.68 -14.96 -29.80
N ASP A 164 3.60 -15.09 -29.05
CA ASP A 164 2.51 -14.12 -28.98
C ASP A 164 2.63 -13.15 -27.80
N LEU A 165 3.81 -13.04 -27.19
CA LEU A 165 4.03 -12.14 -26.07
C LEU A 165 3.76 -10.70 -26.46
N ASN A 166 2.93 -10.04 -25.68
CA ASN A 166 2.68 -8.61 -25.77
C ASN A 166 2.81 -7.96 -24.41
N TRP A 167 3.29 -6.72 -24.40
CA TRP A 167 3.39 -5.89 -23.22
C TRP A 167 2.25 -4.90 -23.19
N TYR A 168 1.63 -4.77 -22.02
CA TYR A 168 0.53 -3.82 -21.79
C TYR A 168 0.90 -2.90 -20.66
N GLU A 169 0.82 -1.59 -20.88
CA GLU A 169 1.00 -0.61 -19.83
C GLU A 169 -0.26 -0.58 -18.96
N ALA A 170 -0.05 -0.70 -17.64
CA ALA A 170 -1.16 -0.79 -16.69
C ALA A 170 -1.84 0.56 -16.49
N GLY A 171 -3.17 0.56 -16.51
CA GLY A 171 -3.96 1.65 -16.00
C GLY A 171 -3.91 1.73 -14.47
N GLN A 172 -4.64 2.68 -13.90
CA GLN A 172 -4.65 2.86 -12.43
C GLN A 172 -5.43 1.75 -11.71
N GLU A 173 -6.51 1.25 -12.30
CA GLU A 173 -7.36 0.24 -11.67
C GLU A 173 -7.23 -1.12 -12.35
N SER A 174 -7.45 -1.17 -13.65
CA SER A 174 -7.40 -2.40 -14.43
C SER A 174 -6.87 -2.13 -15.83
N THR A 175 -6.45 -3.21 -16.49
CA THR A 175 -5.92 -3.13 -17.85
C THR A 175 -6.64 -4.15 -18.72
N GLU A 176 -7.34 -3.68 -19.73
CA GLU A 176 -8.05 -4.54 -20.67
C GLU A 176 -7.19 -4.83 -21.90
N PHE A 177 -7.23 -6.05 -22.36
CA PHE A 177 -6.57 -6.44 -23.61
C PHE A 177 -7.48 -7.35 -24.43
N ASN A 178 -7.23 -7.41 -25.74
CA ASN A 178 -8.00 -8.21 -26.65
C ASN A 178 -7.20 -9.45 -27.07
N PHE A 179 -7.83 -10.63 -27.02
CA PHE A 179 -7.18 -11.88 -27.40
C PHE A 179 -6.79 -11.94 -28.88
N SER A 180 -7.38 -11.09 -29.72
CA SER A 180 -6.98 -10.99 -31.14
C SER A 180 -5.52 -10.56 -31.30
N LYS A 181 -4.91 -9.99 -30.29
CA LYS A 181 -3.48 -9.63 -30.28
C LYS A 181 -2.58 -10.83 -29.96
N HIS A 182 -3.16 -11.96 -29.64
CA HIS A 182 -2.46 -13.20 -29.28
C HIS A 182 -2.86 -14.32 -30.20
N LYS A 183 -2.02 -15.35 -30.32
CA LYS A 183 -2.21 -16.42 -31.29
C LYS A 183 -2.66 -17.74 -30.70
N GLY A 184 -2.59 -17.90 -29.38
CA GLY A 184 -2.80 -19.20 -28.77
C GLY A 184 -4.11 -19.32 -28.03
N TYR A 185 -4.43 -20.56 -27.70
CA TYR A 185 -5.49 -20.96 -26.78
C TYR A 185 -4.86 -21.78 -25.65
N GLY A 186 -5.66 -22.15 -24.69
CA GLY A 186 -5.19 -22.92 -23.54
C GLY A 186 -4.60 -22.04 -22.49
N LYS A 187 -3.46 -22.45 -21.94
CA LYS A 187 -2.84 -21.76 -20.83
C LYS A 187 -2.18 -20.45 -21.26
N TYR A 188 -2.49 -19.39 -20.55
CA TYR A 188 -1.88 -18.07 -20.67
C TYR A 188 -1.18 -17.69 -19.39
N PHE A 189 -0.13 -16.91 -19.55
CA PHE A 189 0.65 -16.33 -18.46
C PHE A 189 0.50 -14.82 -18.47
N VAL A 190 0.40 -14.24 -17.28
CA VAL A 190 0.49 -12.79 -17.07
C VAL A 190 1.49 -12.55 -15.96
N ASP A 191 2.57 -11.83 -16.28
CA ASP A 191 3.54 -11.38 -15.31
C ASP A 191 3.52 -9.86 -15.23
N THR A 192 3.49 -9.35 -14.01
CA THR A 192 3.44 -7.92 -13.73
C THR A 192 4.79 -7.42 -13.23
N TYR A 193 5.25 -6.32 -13.81
CA TYR A 193 6.51 -5.66 -13.47
C TYR A 193 6.31 -4.20 -13.17
N GLU A 194 7.14 -3.68 -12.26
CA GLU A 194 7.32 -2.24 -12.09
C GLU A 194 8.56 -1.82 -12.84
N ASN A 195 8.43 -0.84 -13.74
CA ASN A 195 9.56 -0.28 -14.48
C ASN A 195 10.10 0.92 -13.70
N LYS A 196 11.25 0.73 -13.04
CA LYS A 196 11.98 1.79 -12.36
C LYS A 196 13.19 2.19 -13.20
N ASN A 197 13.06 3.30 -13.92
CA ASN A 197 14.16 3.84 -14.75
C ASN A 197 14.72 2.82 -15.74
N GLY A 198 13.85 2.07 -16.41
CA GLY A 198 14.24 1.04 -17.35
C GLY A 198 14.51 -0.33 -16.74
N LYS A 199 14.62 -0.43 -15.42
CA LYS A 199 14.79 -1.70 -14.73
C LYS A 199 13.43 -2.32 -14.43
N MET A 200 13.20 -3.54 -14.93
CA MET A 200 11.96 -4.28 -14.74
C MET A 200 12.04 -5.09 -13.46
N ILE A 201 11.19 -4.76 -12.49
CA ILE A 201 11.15 -5.43 -11.19
C ILE A 201 9.87 -6.24 -11.11
N TYR A 202 10.02 -7.56 -11.04
CA TYR A 202 8.89 -8.48 -10.95
C TYR A 202 8.04 -8.21 -9.69
N GLN A 203 6.73 -8.17 -9.89
CA GLN A 203 5.77 -7.93 -8.79
C GLN A 203 4.99 -9.18 -8.45
N SER A 204 4.30 -9.73 -9.42
CA SER A 204 3.45 -10.91 -9.26
C SER A 204 3.06 -11.45 -10.63
N GLY A 205 2.52 -12.66 -10.65
CA GLY A 205 2.05 -13.27 -11.88
C GLY A 205 0.86 -14.16 -11.62
N THR A 206 0.18 -14.52 -12.69
CA THR A 206 -0.93 -15.47 -12.67
C THR A 206 -1.02 -16.20 -14.00
N THR A 207 -1.83 -17.23 -14.01
CA THR A 207 -2.18 -17.95 -15.22
C THR A 207 -3.70 -18.02 -15.35
N PHE A 208 -4.16 -18.15 -16.58
CA PHE A 208 -5.57 -18.42 -16.85
C PHE A 208 -5.68 -19.32 -18.07
N HIS A 209 -6.86 -19.87 -18.32
CA HIS A 209 -7.12 -20.75 -19.43
C HIS A 209 -8.10 -20.09 -20.39
N LEU A 210 -7.71 -19.98 -21.66
CA LEU A 210 -8.57 -19.50 -22.73
C LEU A 210 -9.08 -20.70 -23.53
N GLU A 211 -10.40 -20.93 -23.46
CA GLU A 211 -11.02 -22.02 -24.19
C GLU A 211 -10.98 -21.76 -25.71
N LYS A 212 -10.60 -22.78 -26.44
CA LYS A 212 -10.74 -22.75 -27.89
C LYS A 212 -12.21 -22.81 -28.24
N PRO A 213 -12.73 -21.89 -29.09
CA PRO A 213 -14.13 -21.95 -29.48
C PRO A 213 -14.46 -23.27 -30.17
N ASN A 214 -15.60 -23.86 -29.81
CA ASN A 214 -16.10 -25.02 -30.51
C ASN A 214 -16.56 -24.61 -31.91
N PRO A 215 -16.31 -25.42 -32.96
CA PRO A 215 -16.86 -25.15 -34.28
C PRO A 215 -18.37 -25.05 -34.22
N THR A 216 -18.93 -24.01 -34.88
CA THR A 216 -20.36 -23.85 -34.99
C THR A 216 -20.82 -24.64 -36.23
N ILE A 217 -21.76 -25.56 -36.04
CA ILE A 217 -22.35 -26.31 -37.15
C ILE A 217 -23.61 -25.57 -37.59
N GLN A 218 -23.61 -25.12 -38.85
CA GLN A 218 -24.80 -24.57 -39.48
C GLN A 218 -25.39 -25.62 -40.42
N THR A 219 -26.67 -25.85 -40.29
CA THR A 219 -27.41 -26.70 -41.23
C THR A 219 -28.29 -25.83 -42.11
N SER A 220 -28.27 -26.08 -43.42
CA SER A 220 -29.15 -25.41 -44.37
C SER A 220 -29.79 -26.46 -45.31
N PHE A 221 -30.99 -26.15 -45.79
CA PHE A 221 -31.71 -27.00 -46.73
C PHE A 221 -31.96 -26.22 -48.00
N PRO A 222 -30.97 -26.18 -48.91
CA PRO A 222 -31.10 -25.39 -50.14
C PRO A 222 -32.19 -25.91 -51.04
N GLU A 223 -32.51 -27.23 -50.96
CA GLU A 223 -33.61 -27.87 -51.66
C GLU A 223 -34.32 -28.88 -50.77
N PRO A 224 -35.57 -29.19 -50.98
CA PRO A 224 -36.27 -30.19 -50.18
C PRO A 224 -35.53 -31.53 -50.17
N GLY A 225 -35.19 -32.01 -48.98
CA GLY A 225 -34.54 -33.29 -48.78
C GLY A 225 -33.00 -33.28 -48.84
N ILE A 226 -32.37 -32.13 -49.11
CA ILE A 226 -30.92 -31.99 -49.11
C ILE A 226 -30.51 -31.16 -47.93
N MET A 227 -29.63 -31.70 -47.11
CA MET A 227 -29.04 -30.99 -45.95
C MET A 227 -27.54 -30.82 -46.14
N GLU A 228 -27.07 -29.60 -46.07
CA GLU A 228 -25.64 -29.29 -46.01
C GLU A 228 -25.25 -28.90 -44.58
N ILE A 229 -24.12 -29.41 -44.12
CA ILE A 229 -23.58 -29.08 -42.80
C ILE A 229 -22.31 -28.24 -42.99
N LEU A 230 -22.36 -26.98 -42.53
CA LEU A 230 -21.21 -26.06 -42.53
C LEU A 230 -20.61 -25.99 -41.16
N ILE A 231 -19.30 -26.21 -41.06
CA ILE A 231 -18.56 -26.13 -39.82
C ILE A 231 -17.76 -24.83 -39.83
N LYS A 232 -18.03 -23.98 -38.84
CA LYS A 232 -17.35 -22.70 -38.67
C LYS A 232 -16.46 -22.69 -37.44
#